data_48314a407cbd81774494fb8d7db62ad9
#
_entry.id   48314a407cbd81774494fb8d7db62ad9
#
_cell.length_a   1.000
_cell.length_b   1.000
_cell.length_c   1.000
_cell.angle_alpha   90.00
_cell.angle_beta   90.00
_cell.angle_gamma   90.00
#
_symmetry.space_group_name_H-M   'P 1'
#
loop_
_entity.id
_entity.type
_entity.pdbx_description
1 polymer ?
#
loop_
_entity_poly.entity_id
_entity_poly.type
_entity_poly.pdbx_seq_one_letter_code
_entity_poly.pdbx_strand_id
1 'polypeptide(L)'
;MELKAFHVTQSATVKTTEFYVTSIPAIELIERCAIDRWTPGSTRGYQRLPQENRFRQKPGSIARYLTKDLGCFPTAILVNVRGNMTYHMEQDLGWSSIGRLEIDDGEKLWLLDGQHRVEALRRAKETNIKFEDYPVVVSILRLPNRFDELMHFYLVNRRQRGVPIDLVYRHLQLMLRERGETWLRARRRTS
;
A
#
# COMPACT_ATOMS: atom_id res chain seq x y z
N MET A 1 -9.22 -14.82 -2.28
CA MET A 1 -7.75 -15.05 -2.25
C MET A 1 -7.34 -15.55 -0.87
N GLU A 2 -6.59 -16.65 -0.81
CA GLU A 2 -6.07 -17.23 0.44
C GLU A 2 -4.55 -17.20 0.45
N LEU A 3 -3.95 -16.74 1.54
CA LEU A 3 -2.50 -16.51 1.67
C LEU A 3 -2.00 -17.05 3.01
N LYS A 4 -0.79 -17.60 3.04
CA LYS A 4 -0.04 -17.78 4.29
C LYS A 4 0.61 -16.46 4.66
N ALA A 5 0.40 -16.01 5.89
CA ALA A 5 0.87 -14.71 6.34
C ALA A 5 1.42 -14.74 7.76
N PHE A 6 2.41 -13.88 8.01
CA PHE A 6 2.78 -13.47 9.35
C PHE A 6 1.86 -12.32 9.76
N HIS A 7 1.20 -12.46 10.90
CA HIS A 7 0.46 -11.39 11.55
C HIS A 7 1.35 -10.72 12.59
N VAL A 8 1.42 -9.41 12.54
CA VAL A 8 2.21 -8.59 13.46
C VAL A 8 1.35 -7.44 13.96
N THR A 9 1.38 -7.25 15.29
CA THR A 9 0.73 -6.12 15.94
C THR A 9 1.79 -5.17 16.47
N GLN A 10 1.74 -3.93 16.04
CA GLN A 10 2.61 -2.86 16.55
C GLN A 10 1.77 -1.86 17.34
N SER A 11 2.10 -1.72 18.62
CA SER A 11 1.44 -0.78 19.52
C SER A 11 2.34 0.40 19.82
N ALA A 12 1.85 1.60 19.51
CA ALA A 12 2.44 2.85 19.96
C ALA A 12 1.54 3.44 21.04
N THR A 13 1.99 4.49 21.71
CA THR A 13 1.29 5.13 22.84
C THR A 13 -0.18 5.47 22.56
N VAL A 14 -0.52 5.78 21.29
CA VAL A 14 -1.86 6.27 20.92
C VAL A 14 -2.62 5.29 20.04
N LYS A 15 -1.93 4.40 19.32
CA LYS A 15 -2.58 3.54 18.31
C LYS A 15 -1.87 2.20 18.18
N THR A 16 -2.68 1.16 18.05
CA THR A 16 -2.25 -0.18 17.65
C THR A 16 -2.54 -0.36 16.18
N THR A 17 -1.58 -0.89 15.44
CA THR A 17 -1.72 -1.19 14.02
C THR A 17 -1.40 -2.67 13.79
N GLU A 18 -2.32 -3.35 13.11
CA GLU A 18 -2.14 -4.73 12.67
C GLU A 18 -1.73 -4.74 11.20
N PHE A 19 -0.79 -5.60 10.88
CA PHE A 19 -0.42 -5.85 9.49
C PHE A 19 0.00 -7.30 9.28
N TYR A 20 -0.10 -7.73 8.03
CA TYR A 20 0.14 -9.09 7.59
C TYR A 20 1.23 -9.07 6.53
N VAL A 21 2.28 -9.87 6.71
CA VAL A 21 3.38 -9.99 5.74
C VAL A 21 3.25 -11.32 5.02
N THR A 22 3.21 -11.26 3.70
CA THR A 22 3.04 -12.43 2.83
C THR A 22 3.80 -12.28 1.52
N SER A 23 3.76 -13.30 0.70
CA SER A 23 4.22 -13.26 -0.70
C SER A 23 3.04 -13.52 -1.64
N ILE A 24 2.92 -12.69 -2.68
CA ILE A 24 1.87 -12.80 -3.72
C ILE A 24 2.54 -12.89 -5.08
N PRO A 25 2.09 -13.78 -5.99
CA PRO A 25 2.54 -13.80 -7.38
C PRO A 25 2.31 -12.44 -8.04
N ALA A 26 3.26 -11.98 -8.86
CA ALA A 26 3.18 -10.66 -9.47
C ALA A 26 1.91 -10.47 -10.30
N ILE A 27 1.44 -11.51 -11.02
CA ILE A 27 0.20 -11.45 -11.81
C ILE A 27 -1.00 -11.12 -10.92
N GLU A 28 -1.16 -11.83 -9.82
CA GLU A 28 -2.28 -11.65 -8.91
C GLU A 28 -2.23 -10.27 -8.22
N LEU A 29 -1.03 -9.84 -7.82
CA LEU A 29 -0.81 -8.51 -7.27
C LEU A 29 -1.17 -7.41 -8.27
N ILE A 30 -0.73 -7.52 -9.54
CA ILE A 30 -1.01 -6.55 -10.61
C ILE A 30 -2.52 -6.42 -10.87
N GLU A 31 -3.24 -7.53 -10.88
CA GLU A 31 -4.68 -7.56 -11.15
C GLU A 31 -5.51 -6.98 -10.01
N ARG A 32 -5.12 -7.23 -8.77
CA ARG A 32 -5.85 -6.77 -7.59
C ARG A 32 -5.44 -5.39 -7.10
N CYS A 33 -4.24 -4.90 -7.46
CA CYS A 33 -3.77 -3.60 -7.01
C CYS A 33 -4.58 -2.43 -7.58
N ALA A 34 -4.91 -1.49 -6.71
CA ALA A 34 -5.55 -0.23 -7.04
C ALA A 34 -4.79 0.95 -6.44
N ILE A 35 -4.83 2.08 -7.14
CA ILE A 35 -4.29 3.36 -6.69
C ILE A 35 -5.44 4.31 -6.46
N ASP A 36 -5.53 4.90 -5.27
CA ASP A 36 -6.52 5.93 -4.99
C ASP A 36 -6.04 7.27 -5.57
N ARG A 37 -6.33 7.46 -6.86
CA ARG A 37 -5.80 8.57 -7.68
C ARG A 37 -6.44 9.88 -7.29
N TRP A 38 -5.59 10.88 -7.07
CA TRP A 38 -6.01 12.26 -7.02
C TRP A 38 -6.12 12.84 -8.45
N THR A 39 -7.23 13.52 -8.72
CA THR A 39 -7.42 14.29 -9.96
C THR A 39 -7.75 15.74 -9.61
N PRO A 40 -7.26 16.73 -10.40
CA PRO A 40 -7.62 18.12 -10.18
C PRO A 40 -9.13 18.31 -10.19
N GLY A 41 -9.67 19.04 -9.19
CA GLY A 41 -11.10 19.26 -9.03
C GLY A 41 -11.88 18.16 -8.31
N SER A 42 -11.25 17.00 -8.03
CA SER A 42 -11.86 15.94 -7.24
C SER A 42 -11.56 16.12 -5.76
N THR A 43 -12.55 15.83 -4.91
CA THR A 43 -12.37 15.66 -3.45
C THR A 43 -11.88 14.24 -3.09
N ARG A 44 -11.86 13.34 -4.08
CA ARG A 44 -11.47 11.93 -3.91
C ARG A 44 -10.07 11.69 -4.43
N GLY A 45 -9.41 10.70 -3.84
CA GLY A 45 -8.06 10.28 -4.19
C GLY A 45 -6.97 11.13 -3.53
N TYR A 46 -5.82 10.54 -3.30
CA TYR A 46 -4.69 11.22 -2.62
C TYR A 46 -3.34 10.89 -3.25
N GLN A 47 -3.27 9.93 -4.17
CA GLN A 47 -2.02 9.54 -4.80
C GLN A 47 -1.89 10.11 -6.22
N ARG A 48 -0.67 10.55 -6.54
CA ARG A 48 -0.32 10.93 -7.92
C ARG A 48 -0.13 9.69 -8.78
N LEU A 49 -0.25 9.86 -10.10
CA LEU A 49 0.12 8.82 -11.05
C LEU A 49 1.59 8.41 -10.88
N PRO A 50 1.92 7.13 -11.08
CA PRO A 50 3.29 6.68 -11.20
C PRO A 50 4.04 7.50 -12.24
N GLN A 51 5.26 7.91 -11.92
CA GLN A 51 6.09 8.67 -12.86
C GLN A 51 6.64 7.73 -13.92
N GLU A 52 6.25 7.93 -15.16
CA GLU A 52 6.61 7.07 -16.29
C GLU A 52 8.13 6.88 -16.44
N ASN A 53 8.91 7.90 -16.14
CA ASN A 53 10.36 7.83 -16.20
C ASN A 53 10.99 6.86 -15.20
N ARG A 54 10.26 6.41 -14.16
CA ARG A 54 10.75 5.45 -13.17
C ARG A 54 10.56 4.00 -13.56
N PHE A 55 9.61 3.70 -14.44
CA PHE A 55 9.30 2.33 -14.86
C PHE A 55 9.53 2.05 -16.34
N ARG A 56 9.91 3.04 -17.16
CA ARG A 56 10.38 2.80 -18.54
C ARG A 56 11.69 2.00 -18.55
N GLN A 57 11.88 1.20 -19.61
CA GLN A 57 13.10 0.42 -19.86
C GLN A 57 14.30 1.32 -20.24
N LYS A 58 14.80 2.10 -19.30
CA LYS A 58 15.98 2.97 -19.46
C LYS A 58 16.96 2.79 -18.30
N PRO A 59 18.24 3.20 -18.44
CA PRO A 59 19.20 3.16 -17.35
C PRO A 59 18.68 3.85 -16.08
N GLY A 60 18.87 3.22 -14.93
CA GLY A 60 18.41 3.72 -13.63
C GLY A 60 16.92 3.60 -13.36
N SER A 61 16.13 3.00 -14.24
CA SER A 61 14.71 2.72 -13.98
C SER A 61 14.51 1.42 -13.20
N ILE A 62 13.38 1.34 -12.47
CA ILE A 62 13.01 0.13 -11.72
C ILE A 62 12.75 -1.05 -12.68
N ALA A 63 12.16 -0.80 -13.84
CA ALA A 63 11.91 -1.85 -14.83
C ALA A 63 13.22 -2.46 -15.37
N ARG A 64 14.22 -1.63 -15.66
CA ARG A 64 15.53 -2.13 -16.08
C ARG A 64 16.24 -2.88 -14.95
N TYR A 65 16.21 -2.34 -13.73
CA TYR A 65 16.76 -3.01 -12.56
C TYR A 65 16.18 -4.42 -12.40
N LEU A 66 14.85 -4.56 -12.53
CA LEU A 66 14.14 -5.84 -12.42
C LEU A 66 14.54 -6.82 -13.53
N THR A 67 14.64 -6.35 -14.79
CA THR A 67 14.81 -7.21 -15.97
C THR A 67 16.25 -7.45 -16.39
N LYS A 68 17.18 -6.57 -16.04
CA LYS A 68 18.55 -6.58 -16.56
C LYS A 68 19.63 -6.64 -15.48
N ASP A 69 19.35 -6.09 -14.28
CA ASP A 69 20.37 -5.99 -13.23
C ASP A 69 20.18 -7.11 -12.18
N LEU A 70 19.79 -6.78 -10.94
CA LEU A 70 19.64 -7.75 -9.85
C LEU A 70 18.33 -8.55 -9.88
N GLY A 71 17.29 -7.99 -10.50
CA GLY A 71 16.02 -8.68 -10.68
C GLY A 71 15.23 -8.96 -9.38
N CYS A 72 15.48 -8.23 -8.28
CA CYS A 72 14.79 -8.47 -7.01
C CYS A 72 14.24 -7.19 -6.39
N PHE A 73 13.17 -7.33 -5.60
CA PHE A 73 12.61 -6.28 -4.75
C PHE A 73 12.74 -6.69 -3.28
N PRO A 74 13.80 -6.26 -2.57
CA PRO A 74 14.03 -6.66 -1.18
C PRO A 74 13.09 -5.99 -0.19
N THR A 75 12.36 -4.94 -0.61
CA THR A 75 11.40 -4.22 0.25
C THR A 75 9.98 -4.59 -0.10
N ALA A 76 9.15 -4.83 0.91
CA ALA A 76 7.74 -5.13 0.74
C ALA A 76 6.98 -4.00 0.03
N ILE A 77 5.98 -4.37 -0.77
CA ILE A 77 4.96 -3.44 -1.28
C ILE A 77 3.93 -3.27 -0.16
N LEU A 78 3.55 -2.03 0.13
CA LEU A 78 2.59 -1.73 1.19
C LEU A 78 1.21 -1.48 0.59
N VAL A 79 0.24 -2.26 1.05
CA VAL A 79 -1.16 -2.17 0.62
C VAL A 79 -2.11 -2.10 1.81
N ASN A 80 -3.32 -1.61 1.57
CA ASN A 80 -4.44 -1.70 2.51
C ASN A 80 -5.60 -2.47 1.87
N VAL A 81 -6.33 -3.24 2.67
CA VAL A 81 -7.62 -3.85 2.31
C VAL A 81 -8.73 -3.06 3.00
N ARG A 82 -9.68 -2.53 2.21
CA ARG A 82 -10.79 -1.71 2.73
C ARG A 82 -12.02 -2.54 3.07
N GLY A 83 -12.14 -3.70 2.45
CA GLY A 83 -13.28 -4.59 2.63
C GLY A 83 -12.98 -5.77 3.57
N ASN A 84 -13.57 -6.92 3.25
CA ASN A 84 -13.51 -8.08 4.13
C ASN A 84 -12.17 -8.80 4.02
N MET A 85 -11.59 -9.03 5.19
CA MET A 85 -10.37 -9.78 5.37
C MET A 85 -10.45 -10.53 6.70
N THR A 86 -10.20 -11.83 6.69
CA THR A 86 -10.24 -12.69 7.88
C THR A 86 -8.90 -13.39 8.06
N TYR A 87 -8.39 -13.38 9.28
CA TYR A 87 -7.15 -14.08 9.62
C TYR A 87 -7.44 -15.24 10.57
N HIS A 88 -6.96 -16.41 10.20
CA HIS A 88 -7.03 -17.64 10.98
C HIS A 88 -5.64 -17.98 11.47
N MET A 89 -5.39 -17.74 12.76
CA MET A 89 -4.11 -18.08 13.39
C MET A 89 -3.93 -19.59 13.43
N GLU A 90 -2.76 -20.08 13.01
CA GLU A 90 -2.37 -21.48 13.04
C GLU A 90 -1.25 -21.72 14.06
N GLN A 91 -0.35 -20.76 14.24
CA GLN A 91 0.76 -20.86 15.19
C GLN A 91 1.01 -19.51 15.85
N ASP A 92 1.00 -19.51 17.17
CA ASP A 92 1.40 -18.36 17.99
C ASP A 92 2.91 -18.41 18.22
N LEU A 93 3.60 -17.28 18.00
CA LEU A 93 5.02 -17.08 18.25
C LEU A 93 5.26 -16.12 19.43
N GLY A 94 4.22 -15.75 20.17
CA GLY A 94 4.24 -14.85 21.32
C GLY A 94 4.16 -13.36 20.93
N TRP A 95 5.05 -12.87 20.08
CA TRP A 95 5.10 -11.48 19.59
C TRP A 95 4.59 -11.31 18.15
N SER A 96 4.26 -12.39 17.49
CA SER A 96 3.65 -12.47 16.17
C SER A 96 2.95 -13.82 16.03
N SER A 97 2.24 -14.03 14.94
CA SER A 97 1.66 -15.34 14.62
C SER A 97 1.79 -15.68 13.15
N ILE A 98 1.70 -16.96 12.82
CA ILE A 98 1.60 -17.45 11.46
C ILE A 98 0.19 -18.01 11.27
N GLY A 99 -0.40 -17.76 10.10
CA GLY A 99 -1.73 -18.26 9.81
C GLY A 99 -2.15 -18.06 8.38
N ARG A 100 -3.44 -18.27 8.16
CA ARG A 100 -4.10 -18.13 6.87
C ARG A 100 -4.88 -16.82 6.83
N LEU A 101 -4.56 -15.99 5.85
CA LEU A 101 -5.24 -14.74 5.56
C LEU A 101 -6.17 -14.94 4.37
N GLU A 102 -7.45 -14.75 4.58
CA GLU A 102 -8.48 -14.77 3.56
C GLU A 102 -8.90 -13.36 3.21
N ILE A 103 -8.86 -13.02 1.93
CA ILE A 103 -9.35 -11.74 1.38
C ILE A 103 -10.43 -12.08 0.36
N ASP A 104 -11.61 -11.50 0.50
CA ASP A 104 -12.77 -11.80 -0.34
C ASP A 104 -12.46 -11.55 -1.83
N ASP A 105 -13.12 -12.32 -2.69
CA ASP A 105 -13.00 -12.15 -4.12
C ASP A 105 -13.64 -10.82 -4.55
N GLY A 106 -12.90 -10.10 -5.39
CA GLY A 106 -13.29 -8.74 -5.79
C GLY A 106 -12.72 -7.63 -4.92
N GLU A 107 -12.21 -7.92 -3.72
CA GLU A 107 -11.53 -6.93 -2.90
C GLU A 107 -10.22 -6.48 -3.55
N LYS A 108 -9.97 -5.17 -3.45
CA LYS A 108 -8.78 -4.54 -4.02
C LYS A 108 -7.70 -4.34 -2.97
N LEU A 109 -6.46 -4.51 -3.41
CA LEU A 109 -5.27 -4.16 -2.65
C LEU A 109 -4.92 -2.69 -2.95
N TRP A 110 -5.29 -1.78 -2.04
CA TRP A 110 -5.05 -0.35 -2.23
C TRP A 110 -3.60 -0.01 -1.91
N LEU A 111 -2.84 0.36 -2.95
CA LEU A 111 -1.42 0.67 -2.82
C LEU A 111 -1.19 1.90 -1.95
N LEU A 112 -0.38 1.77 -0.91
CA LEU A 112 0.14 2.86 -0.08
C LEU A 112 1.58 3.21 -0.47
N ASP A 113 2.40 2.19 -0.72
CA ASP A 113 3.73 2.34 -1.29
C ASP A 113 4.02 1.24 -2.30
N GLY A 114 4.89 1.52 -3.27
CA GLY A 114 5.33 0.55 -4.27
C GLY A 114 4.64 0.67 -5.63
N GLN A 115 3.86 1.72 -5.91
CA GLN A 115 3.18 1.92 -7.19
C GLN A 115 4.11 1.83 -8.41
N HIS A 116 5.34 2.35 -8.30
CA HIS A 116 6.32 2.26 -9.38
C HIS A 116 6.86 0.83 -9.57
N ARG A 117 6.94 0.05 -8.48
CA ARG A 117 7.36 -1.37 -8.53
C ARG A 117 6.29 -2.23 -9.17
N VAL A 118 5.00 -2.02 -8.83
CA VAL A 118 3.87 -2.73 -9.46
C VAL A 118 3.81 -2.41 -10.95
N GLU A 119 3.99 -1.15 -11.34
CA GLU A 119 4.00 -0.78 -12.75
C GLU A 119 5.22 -1.36 -13.51
N ALA A 120 6.38 -1.43 -12.85
CA ALA A 120 7.56 -2.08 -13.42
C ALA A 120 7.36 -3.59 -13.62
N LEU A 121 6.68 -4.27 -12.70
CA LEU A 121 6.29 -5.68 -12.85
C LEU A 121 5.32 -5.88 -14.02
N ARG A 122 4.32 -5.00 -14.17
CA ARG A 122 3.39 -5.03 -15.30
C ARG A 122 4.12 -4.94 -16.63
N ARG A 123 5.10 -4.03 -16.75
CA ARG A 123 5.95 -3.89 -17.93
C ARG A 123 6.90 -5.07 -18.13
N ALA A 124 7.44 -5.61 -17.05
CA ALA A 124 8.32 -6.79 -17.15
C ALA A 124 7.55 -8.02 -17.64
N LYS A 125 6.32 -8.24 -17.19
CA LYS A 125 5.43 -9.29 -17.66
C LYS A 125 5.14 -9.20 -19.16
N GLU A 126 4.91 -7.99 -19.70
CA GLU A 126 4.70 -7.78 -21.13
C GLU A 126 5.88 -8.28 -21.98
N THR A 127 7.09 -8.29 -21.43
CA THR A 127 8.31 -8.70 -22.11
C THR A 127 8.77 -10.12 -21.78
N ASN A 128 8.37 -10.65 -20.64
CA ASN A 128 8.78 -11.96 -20.17
C ASN A 128 7.74 -12.55 -19.21
N ILE A 129 7.04 -13.60 -19.68
CA ILE A 129 5.98 -14.29 -18.92
C ILE A 129 6.44 -14.89 -17.58
N LYS A 130 7.74 -15.16 -17.40
CA LYS A 130 8.29 -15.64 -16.11
C LYS A 130 8.04 -14.67 -14.95
N PHE A 131 7.75 -13.41 -15.25
CA PHE A 131 7.36 -12.44 -14.22
C PHE A 131 5.92 -12.59 -13.72
N GLU A 132 5.11 -13.47 -14.29
CA GLU A 132 3.76 -13.76 -13.77
C GLU A 132 3.82 -14.37 -12.38
N ASP A 133 4.66 -15.39 -12.20
CA ASP A 133 4.85 -16.09 -10.93
C ASP A 133 5.93 -15.46 -10.03
N TYR A 134 6.47 -14.30 -10.43
CA TYR A 134 7.49 -13.62 -9.63
C TYR A 134 6.98 -13.30 -8.23
N PRO A 135 7.62 -13.86 -7.16
CA PRO A 135 7.12 -13.69 -5.81
C PRO A 135 7.39 -12.27 -5.30
N VAL A 136 6.35 -11.56 -4.92
CA VAL A 136 6.43 -10.20 -4.39
C VAL A 136 6.09 -10.20 -2.92
N VAL A 137 7.01 -9.70 -2.08
CA VAL A 137 6.72 -9.52 -0.66
C VAL A 137 5.78 -8.34 -0.48
N VAL A 138 4.70 -8.57 0.25
CA VAL A 138 3.63 -7.59 0.48
C VAL A 138 3.36 -7.46 1.97
N SER A 139 3.27 -6.22 2.45
CA SER A 139 2.71 -5.88 3.76
C SER A 139 1.29 -5.38 3.57
N ILE A 140 0.33 -6.08 4.18
CA ILE A 140 -1.10 -5.77 4.08
C ILE A 140 -1.55 -5.14 5.39
N LEU A 141 -2.08 -3.92 5.32
CA LEU A 141 -2.70 -3.24 6.45
C LEU A 141 -4.21 -3.48 6.45
N ARG A 142 -4.79 -3.41 7.63
CA ARG A 142 -6.23 -3.32 7.84
C ARG A 142 -6.54 -1.99 8.53
N LEU A 143 -6.74 -0.96 7.72
CA LEU A 143 -7.04 0.38 8.23
C LEU A 143 -8.54 0.64 8.13
N PRO A 144 -9.15 1.19 9.19
CA PRO A 144 -10.60 1.26 9.31
C PRO A 144 -11.25 2.25 8.32
N ASN A 145 -10.47 3.18 7.78
CA ASN A 145 -11.01 4.20 6.89
C ASN A 145 -9.93 4.87 6.03
N ARG A 146 -10.36 5.62 5.00
CA ARG A 146 -9.49 6.34 4.07
C ARG A 146 -8.63 7.42 4.73
N PHE A 147 -9.03 7.98 5.86
CA PHE A 147 -8.23 8.97 6.58
C PHE A 147 -6.98 8.32 7.17
N ASP A 148 -7.13 7.19 7.84
CA ASP A 148 -6.00 6.41 8.37
C ASP A 148 -5.08 5.97 7.24
N GLU A 149 -5.63 5.55 6.11
CA GLU A 149 -4.88 5.18 4.91
C GLU A 149 -4.06 6.36 4.37
N LEU A 150 -4.67 7.55 4.24
CA LEU A 150 -3.97 8.77 3.84
C LEU A 150 -2.84 9.13 4.82
N MET A 151 -3.08 9.00 6.12
CA MET A 151 -2.07 9.27 7.14
C MET A 151 -0.89 8.31 7.02
N HIS A 152 -1.13 7.02 6.84
CA HIS A 152 -0.06 6.04 6.62
C HIS A 152 0.70 6.31 5.32
N PHE A 153 -0.01 6.59 4.22
CA PHE A 153 0.61 7.00 2.97
C PHE A 153 1.53 8.21 3.16
N TYR A 154 1.07 9.22 3.86
CA TYR A 154 1.86 10.42 4.14
C TYR A 154 3.10 10.11 4.98
N LEU A 155 2.95 9.38 6.09
CA LEU A 155 4.05 9.04 6.99
C LEU A 155 5.14 8.23 6.29
N VAL A 156 4.76 7.23 5.50
CA VAL A 156 5.68 6.40 4.71
C VAL A 156 6.41 7.24 3.67
N ASN A 157 5.70 8.11 2.96
CA ASN A 157 6.28 8.87 1.83
C ASN A 157 7.00 10.16 2.26
N ARG A 158 6.73 10.70 3.45
CA ARG A 158 7.36 11.94 3.94
C ARG A 158 8.88 11.83 4.02
N ARG A 159 9.41 10.67 4.39
CA ARG A 159 10.86 10.44 4.51
C ARG A 159 11.53 10.08 3.19
N GLN A 160 10.76 9.75 2.15
CA GLN A 160 11.29 9.35 0.84
C GLN A 160 11.44 10.48 -0.19
N ARG A 161 11.32 11.73 0.17
CA ARG A 161 11.22 12.98 -0.61
C ARG A 161 9.78 13.40 -0.97
N GLY A 162 9.22 14.19 -0.06
CA GLY A 162 8.37 15.33 -0.41
C GLY A 162 7.07 15.03 -1.16
N VAL A 163 6.08 14.39 -0.51
CA VAL A 163 4.70 14.85 -0.75
C VAL A 163 4.66 16.30 -0.25
N PRO A 164 4.33 17.30 -1.07
CA PRO A 164 4.22 18.67 -0.62
C PRO A 164 3.24 18.72 0.56
N ILE A 165 3.68 19.31 1.67
CA ILE A 165 2.91 19.37 2.90
C ILE A 165 1.53 20.01 2.66
N ASP A 166 1.44 20.95 1.73
CA ASP A 166 0.21 21.61 1.31
C ASP A 166 -0.82 20.65 0.72
N LEU A 167 -0.39 19.62 -0.01
CA LEU A 167 -1.28 18.59 -0.54
C LEU A 167 -1.92 17.78 0.58
N VAL A 168 -1.14 17.47 1.62
CA VAL A 168 -1.62 16.71 2.79
C VAL A 168 -2.61 17.55 3.58
N TYR A 169 -2.27 18.80 3.89
CA TYR A 169 -3.19 19.71 4.58
C TYR A 169 -4.49 19.92 3.82
N ARG A 170 -4.42 20.08 2.51
CA ARG A 170 -5.61 20.22 1.66
C ARG A 170 -6.51 18.98 1.74
N HIS A 171 -5.94 17.78 1.66
CA HIS A 171 -6.72 16.54 1.77
C HIS A 171 -7.30 16.34 3.18
N LEU A 172 -6.52 16.64 4.22
CA LEU A 172 -7.00 16.62 5.60
C LEU A 172 -8.18 17.59 5.80
N GLN A 173 -8.11 18.79 5.26
CA GLN A 173 -9.20 19.77 5.32
C GLN A 173 -10.46 19.27 4.59
N LEU A 174 -10.32 18.67 3.40
CA LEU A 174 -11.42 18.12 2.65
C LEU A 174 -12.11 16.97 3.41
N MET A 175 -11.33 16.03 3.94
CA MET A 175 -11.85 14.90 4.72
C MET A 175 -12.54 15.33 6.01
N LEU A 176 -12.02 16.35 6.71
CA LEU A 176 -12.66 16.92 7.88
C LEU A 176 -14.00 17.61 7.55
N ARG A 177 -14.07 18.30 6.40
CA ARG A 177 -15.33 18.89 5.89
C ARG A 177 -16.37 17.82 5.57
N GLU A 178 -15.97 16.71 4.92
CA GLU A 178 -16.87 15.57 4.63
C GLU A 178 -17.44 14.93 5.90
N ARG A 179 -16.68 14.97 7.01
CA ARG A 179 -17.13 14.49 8.33
C ARG A 179 -17.89 15.52 9.16
N GLY A 180 -18.10 16.73 8.65
CA GLY A 180 -18.67 17.83 9.41
C GLY A 180 -17.80 18.30 10.58
N GLU A 181 -16.51 17.92 10.57
CA GLU A 181 -15.53 18.28 11.58
C GLU A 181 -14.71 19.49 11.13
N THR A 182 -14.49 20.44 12.03
CA THR A 182 -13.52 21.51 11.81
C THR A 182 -12.14 21.07 12.32
N TRP A 183 -11.08 21.54 11.68
CA TRP A 183 -9.68 21.31 12.07
C TRP A 183 -9.40 21.58 13.56
N LEU A 184 -10.08 22.56 14.15
CA LEU A 184 -9.99 22.88 15.57
C LEU A 184 -10.61 21.82 16.50
N ARG A 185 -11.65 21.10 16.06
CA ARG A 185 -12.26 20.01 16.85
C ARG A 185 -11.43 18.73 16.79
N ALA A 186 -10.82 18.41 15.65
CA ALA A 186 -9.95 17.26 15.50
C ALA A 186 -8.70 17.38 16.40
N ARG A 187 -8.12 18.57 16.52
CA ARG A 187 -6.92 18.84 17.36
C ARG A 187 -7.17 18.69 18.86
N ARG A 188 -8.39 18.94 19.34
CA ARG A 188 -8.75 18.80 20.76
C ARG A 188 -8.98 17.36 21.23
N ARG A 189 -9.12 16.39 20.29
CA ARG A 189 -9.27 14.96 20.63
C ARG A 189 -7.93 14.23 20.72
N THR A 190 -6.84 14.85 20.34
CA THR A 190 -5.47 14.28 20.32
C THR A 190 -4.53 14.94 21.37
N SER A 191 -5.03 15.81 22.19
CA SER A 191 -4.41 16.38 23.42
C SER A 191 -5.17 15.93 24.65
#